data_f85b593ddc68c62e1617aa10c3824c2f
#
_entry.id   f85b593ddc68c62e1617aa10c3824c2f
#
_cell.length_a   1.000
_cell.length_b   1.000
_cell.length_c   1.000
_cell.angle_alpha   90.00
_cell.angle_beta   90.00
_cell.angle_gamma   90.00
#
_symmetry.space_group_name_H-M   'P 1'
#
loop_
_entity.id
_entity.type
_entity.pdbx_description
1 polymer ?
#
loop_
_entity_poly.entity_id
_entity_poly.type
_entity_poly.pdbx_seq_one_letter_code
_entity_poly.pdbx_strand_id
1 'polypeptide(L)'
;SSFLNGGTTQGNYETREKNYRYFPQNTWNSRADYTNYMNSFYLQGGVDVSLERDWTVGMQAIYNHSAPKPGNALSWTEVYDASTAVLDSLLYSNSDKDTGSDRLNLNFHTDKVWDDKGKKMTWDVDYLRDNRDENMGFLSKTLLPDGTEIPGTNFDYNYLQHRKVDVVSSALDFILPFEKYKITAGAKVSFTNTRNGINYDTSDPTLVQDDYFRYKEQIYALYADYSREFSERFSMQLGLRMEHTRTTGISEAKDTEDKHDYTRLFPTVYLLYSPTDGHALNFSFSNRISRPSQNMVNPFPFYQNKYTYACGREDLKPSYTYNAELGYTLKNNFNVSAYYSYSDDVFFQVVDLDAETNVTSFLWENFMKTHAFGLNNSYTFR
;
A
#
# COMPACT_ATOMS: atom_id res chain seq x y z
N SER A 1 -10.09 -11.79 -30.18
CA SER A 1 -9.65 -10.39 -30.20
C SER A 1 -8.15 -10.29 -29.88
N SER A 2 -7.51 -9.20 -30.30
CA SER A 2 -6.14 -8.89 -29.92
C SER A 2 -5.97 -7.40 -29.81
N PHE A 3 -5.07 -6.94 -28.95
CA PHE A 3 -4.73 -5.54 -28.82
C PHE A 3 -3.25 -5.36 -28.50
N LEU A 4 -2.72 -4.20 -28.86
CA LEU A 4 -1.40 -3.73 -28.49
C LEU A 4 -1.50 -2.24 -28.16
N ASN A 5 -0.94 -1.84 -27.01
CA ASN A 5 -0.96 -0.47 -26.52
C ASN A 5 0.39 -0.14 -25.87
N GLY A 6 0.80 1.11 -25.90
CA GLY A 6 2.03 1.57 -25.27
C GLY A 6 2.02 3.07 -25.06
N GLY A 7 2.83 3.52 -24.13
CA GLY A 7 2.95 4.93 -23.81
C GLY A 7 4.22 5.25 -23.04
N THR A 8 4.56 6.53 -23.01
CA THR A 8 5.69 7.07 -22.27
C THR A 8 5.25 8.19 -21.35
N THR A 9 5.91 8.32 -20.21
CA THR A 9 5.74 9.44 -19.29
C THR A 9 7.09 10.06 -19.02
N GLN A 10 7.20 11.38 -19.26
CA GLN A 10 8.42 12.15 -18.96
C GLN A 10 8.02 13.45 -18.26
N GLY A 11 8.80 13.85 -17.28
CA GLY A 11 8.56 15.10 -16.55
C GLY A 11 9.43 15.23 -15.32
N ASN A 12 9.20 16.29 -14.58
CA ASN A 12 9.74 16.50 -13.24
C ASN A 12 8.70 17.22 -12.39
N TYR A 13 8.84 17.05 -11.09
CA TYR A 13 8.08 17.84 -10.11
C TYR A 13 8.98 18.22 -8.95
N GLU A 14 8.67 19.36 -8.37
CA GLU A 14 9.36 19.88 -7.19
C GLU A 14 8.39 19.88 -6.02
N THR A 15 8.90 19.47 -4.88
CA THR A 15 8.15 19.50 -3.61
C THR A 15 8.93 20.29 -2.60
N ARG A 16 8.27 21.16 -1.87
CA ARG A 16 8.85 21.91 -0.76
C ARG A 16 8.12 21.58 0.52
N GLU A 17 8.87 21.15 1.51
CA GLU A 17 8.38 20.85 2.84
C GLU A 17 8.93 21.82 3.87
N LYS A 18 8.12 22.10 4.89
CA LYS A 18 8.54 22.82 6.09
C LYS A 18 8.06 22.06 7.31
N ASN A 19 8.99 21.78 8.22
CA ASN A 19 8.71 21.04 9.44
C ASN A 19 9.21 21.84 10.64
N TYR A 20 8.42 21.87 11.72
CA TYR A 20 8.76 22.50 12.98
C TYR A 20 8.76 21.44 14.07
N ARG A 21 9.86 21.34 14.84
CA ARG A 21 9.98 20.39 15.95
C ARG A 21 10.39 21.16 17.21
N TYR A 22 9.77 20.81 18.30
CA TYR A 22 9.98 21.46 19.58
C TYR A 22 10.53 20.44 20.56
N PHE A 23 11.80 20.58 20.92
CA PHE A 23 12.44 19.82 21.97
C PHE A 23 12.52 20.69 23.25
N PRO A 24 12.74 20.09 24.43
CA PRO A 24 12.83 20.84 25.67
C PRO A 24 13.91 21.93 25.67
N GLN A 25 15.02 21.68 24.96
CA GLN A 25 16.19 22.56 24.95
C GLN A 25 16.35 23.37 23.66
N ASN A 26 15.71 22.94 22.57
CA ASN A 26 15.85 23.59 21.27
C ASN A 26 14.60 23.50 20.40
N THR A 27 14.50 24.39 19.42
CA THR A 27 13.46 24.39 18.40
C THR A 27 14.11 24.26 17.03
N TRP A 28 13.60 23.37 16.21
CA TRP A 28 14.12 23.07 14.87
C TRP A 28 13.13 23.52 13.80
N ASN A 29 13.58 24.39 12.91
CA ASN A 29 12.84 24.85 11.75
C ASN A 29 13.49 24.27 10.49
N SER A 30 12.88 23.24 9.92
CA SER A 30 13.42 22.55 8.76
C SER A 30 12.70 22.96 7.49
N ARG A 31 13.46 23.14 6.43
CA ARG A 31 12.97 23.28 5.06
C ARG A 31 13.69 22.28 4.17
N ALA A 32 12.92 21.54 3.36
CA ALA A 32 13.47 20.63 2.38
C ALA A 32 12.85 20.91 1.00
N ASP A 33 13.70 21.01 -0.01
CA ASP A 33 13.33 21.16 -1.42
C ASP A 33 13.73 19.86 -2.15
N TYR A 34 12.75 19.20 -2.78
CA TYR A 34 12.92 17.94 -3.51
C TYR A 34 12.68 18.19 -4.99
N THR A 35 13.59 17.68 -5.83
CA THR A 35 13.38 17.61 -7.29
C THR A 35 13.34 16.14 -7.69
N ASN A 36 12.22 15.72 -8.25
CA ASN A 36 12.02 14.36 -8.72
C ASN A 36 11.78 14.35 -10.23
N TYR A 37 12.34 13.38 -10.91
CA TYR A 37 12.18 13.18 -12.35
C TYR A 37 11.35 11.92 -12.62
N MET A 38 10.63 11.95 -13.73
CA MET A 38 9.87 10.82 -14.25
C MET A 38 10.38 10.52 -15.67
N ASN A 39 10.70 9.27 -15.92
CA ASN A 39 10.98 8.78 -17.26
C ASN A 39 10.62 7.28 -17.28
N SER A 40 9.50 6.98 -17.89
CA SER A 40 9.01 5.61 -17.96
C SER A 40 8.34 5.34 -19.28
N PHE A 41 8.33 4.08 -19.68
CA PHE A 41 7.47 3.60 -20.74
C PHE A 41 6.74 2.32 -20.30
N TYR A 42 5.58 2.07 -20.92
CA TYR A 42 4.89 0.80 -20.80
C TYR A 42 4.53 0.25 -22.17
N LEU A 43 4.47 -1.08 -22.23
CA LEU A 43 3.95 -1.84 -23.36
C LEU A 43 2.96 -2.86 -22.82
N GLN A 44 1.77 -2.92 -23.41
CA GLN A 44 0.73 -3.85 -23.07
C GLN A 44 0.19 -4.52 -24.31
N GLY A 45 0.03 -5.84 -24.29
CA GLY A 45 -0.58 -6.60 -25.38
C GLY A 45 -1.35 -7.78 -24.84
N GLY A 46 -2.33 -8.20 -25.61
CA GLY A 46 -3.15 -9.35 -25.25
C GLY A 46 -3.87 -9.97 -26.44
N VAL A 47 -4.26 -11.22 -26.26
CA VAL A 47 -5.02 -11.99 -27.23
C VAL A 47 -6.05 -12.84 -26.52
N ASP A 48 -7.31 -12.78 -27.01
CA ASP A 48 -8.38 -13.71 -26.63
C ASP A 48 -8.81 -14.52 -27.84
N VAL A 49 -8.94 -15.80 -27.64
CA VAL A 49 -9.36 -16.78 -28.64
C VAL A 49 -10.64 -17.45 -28.14
N SER A 50 -11.69 -17.35 -28.92
CA SER A 50 -12.90 -18.13 -28.71
C SER A 50 -12.69 -19.52 -29.34
N LEU A 51 -12.53 -20.54 -28.50
CA LEU A 51 -12.35 -21.93 -28.92
C LEU A 51 -13.68 -22.54 -29.42
N GLU A 52 -14.75 -22.17 -28.73
CA GLU A 52 -16.13 -22.51 -29.04
C GLU A 52 -17.01 -21.29 -28.78
N ARG A 53 -18.30 -21.37 -29.08
CA ARG A 53 -19.24 -20.25 -28.91
C ARG A 53 -19.24 -19.65 -27.48
N ASP A 54 -18.96 -20.51 -26.49
CA ASP A 54 -19.08 -20.18 -25.07
C ASP A 54 -17.80 -20.40 -24.28
N TRP A 55 -16.66 -20.56 -24.96
CA TRP A 55 -15.36 -20.75 -24.30
C TRP A 55 -14.30 -19.81 -24.87
N THR A 56 -13.83 -18.91 -24.03
CA THR A 56 -12.75 -17.97 -24.34
C THR A 56 -11.51 -18.29 -23.51
N VAL A 57 -10.36 -18.25 -24.15
CA VAL A 57 -9.04 -18.36 -23.52
C VAL A 57 -8.24 -17.15 -23.93
N GLY A 58 -7.61 -16.49 -22.98
CA GLY A 58 -6.84 -15.29 -23.23
C GLY A 58 -5.53 -15.23 -22.47
N MET A 59 -4.62 -14.42 -23.02
CA MET A 59 -3.35 -14.07 -22.39
C MET A 59 -3.10 -12.58 -22.55
N GLN A 60 -2.55 -11.97 -21.50
CA GLN A 60 -2.15 -10.56 -21.49
C GLN A 60 -0.77 -10.41 -20.87
N ALA A 61 0.02 -9.51 -21.42
CA ALA A 61 1.30 -9.11 -20.87
C ALA A 61 1.36 -7.58 -20.76
N ILE A 62 1.88 -7.08 -19.63
CA ILE A 62 2.16 -5.67 -19.40
C ILE A 62 3.59 -5.56 -18.91
N TYR A 63 4.40 -4.80 -19.62
CA TYR A 63 5.75 -4.46 -19.21
C TYR A 63 5.86 -2.97 -18.96
N ASN A 64 6.44 -2.59 -17.82
CA ASN A 64 6.75 -1.21 -17.47
C ASN A 64 8.23 -1.10 -17.15
N HIS A 65 8.89 -0.13 -17.73
CA HIS A 65 10.25 0.24 -17.42
C HIS A 65 10.32 1.68 -16.94
N SER A 66 11.07 1.95 -15.88
CA SER A 66 11.28 3.31 -15.35
C SER A 66 12.75 3.51 -15.06
N ALA A 67 13.31 4.54 -15.65
CA ALA A 67 14.71 4.97 -15.47
C ALA A 67 14.76 6.51 -15.51
N PRO A 68 14.25 7.21 -14.48
CA PRO A 68 14.31 8.66 -14.39
C PRO A 68 15.78 9.10 -14.20
N LYS A 69 16.03 10.39 -14.43
CA LYS A 69 17.27 11.03 -13.98
C LYS A 69 17.32 11.02 -12.45
N PRO A 70 18.51 11.01 -11.83
CA PRO A 70 18.63 11.13 -10.37
C PRO A 70 17.87 12.34 -9.83
N GLY A 71 17.08 12.12 -8.80
CA GLY A 71 16.43 13.18 -8.05
C GLY A 71 17.36 13.75 -7.00
N ASN A 72 17.09 14.96 -6.53
CA ASN A 72 17.88 15.64 -5.51
C ASN A 72 16.95 16.11 -4.37
N ALA A 73 17.43 16.00 -3.14
CA ALA A 73 16.80 16.60 -1.98
C ALA A 73 17.80 17.44 -1.20
N LEU A 74 17.48 18.71 -1.03
CA LEU A 74 18.29 19.69 -0.28
C LEU A 74 17.50 20.13 0.95
N SER A 75 18.10 19.97 2.14
CA SER A 75 17.46 20.34 3.40
C SER A 75 18.35 21.27 4.24
N TRP A 76 17.71 22.26 4.83
CA TRP A 76 18.26 23.16 5.81
C TRP A 76 17.40 23.15 7.08
N THR A 77 18.05 22.97 8.22
CA THR A 77 17.38 23.06 9.54
C THR A 77 18.08 24.08 10.38
N GLU A 78 17.34 25.10 10.78
CA GLU A 78 17.78 26.09 11.77
C GLU A 78 17.46 25.56 13.16
N VAL A 79 18.47 25.49 14.02
CA VAL A 79 18.35 25.04 15.40
C VAL A 79 18.45 26.27 16.30
N TYR A 80 17.40 26.53 17.07
CA TYR A 80 17.31 27.66 18.00
C TYR A 80 17.34 27.14 19.43
N ASP A 81 18.04 27.81 20.31
CA ASP A 81 17.93 27.62 21.76
C ASP A 81 16.49 27.93 22.21
N ALA A 82 15.83 26.99 22.92
CA ALA A 82 14.42 27.13 23.29
C ALA A 82 14.15 28.24 24.31
N SER A 83 15.15 28.64 25.11
CA SER A 83 15.03 29.64 26.17
C SER A 83 15.27 31.06 25.67
N THR A 84 16.21 31.23 24.76
CA THR A 84 16.67 32.55 24.28
C THR A 84 16.16 32.88 22.89
N ALA A 85 15.67 31.88 22.14
CA ALA A 85 15.30 31.94 20.72
C ALA A 85 16.48 32.44 19.83
N VAL A 86 17.71 32.24 20.26
CA VAL A 86 18.91 32.57 19.49
C VAL A 86 19.26 31.39 18.60
N LEU A 87 19.66 31.67 17.36
CA LEU A 87 20.13 30.63 16.42
C LEU A 87 21.44 30.06 16.96
N ASP A 88 21.44 28.75 17.23
CA ASP A 88 22.56 28.00 17.74
C ASP A 88 23.41 27.40 16.60
N SER A 89 22.75 26.71 15.69
CA SER A 89 23.41 25.99 14.60
C SER A 89 22.49 25.81 13.39
N LEU A 90 23.11 25.42 12.26
CA LEU A 90 22.44 25.10 11.02
C LEU A 90 22.78 23.67 10.61
N LEU A 91 21.78 22.85 10.37
CA LEU A 91 21.95 21.52 9.81
C LEU A 91 21.72 21.59 8.30
N TYR A 92 22.74 21.23 7.54
CA TYR A 92 22.66 21.10 6.08
C TYR A 92 22.64 19.64 5.72
N SER A 93 21.72 19.24 4.82
CA SER A 93 21.72 17.89 4.24
C SER A 93 21.44 17.95 2.74
N ASN A 94 22.14 17.13 2.02
CA ASN A 94 21.97 16.92 0.58
C ASN A 94 21.88 15.43 0.28
N SER A 95 20.95 15.02 -0.56
CA SER A 95 20.90 13.66 -1.07
C SER A 95 20.59 13.62 -2.55
N ASP A 96 21.26 12.72 -3.25
CA ASP A 96 21.01 12.37 -4.64
C ASP A 96 20.49 10.95 -4.69
N LYS A 97 19.36 10.75 -5.41
CA LYS A 97 18.70 9.46 -5.50
C LYS A 97 18.48 9.04 -6.94
N ASP A 98 19.10 7.93 -7.32
CA ASP A 98 18.89 7.27 -8.60
C ASP A 98 18.05 6.02 -8.43
N THR A 99 17.04 5.85 -9.29
CA THR A 99 16.11 4.71 -9.20
C THR A 99 15.85 4.14 -10.58
N GLY A 100 15.93 2.80 -10.68
CA GLY A 100 15.49 2.06 -11.85
C GLY A 100 14.50 0.99 -11.49
N SER A 101 13.52 0.72 -12.35
CA SER A 101 12.61 -0.41 -12.12
C SER A 101 12.10 -1.04 -13.41
N ASP A 102 11.96 -2.37 -13.36
CA ASP A 102 11.35 -3.20 -14.39
C ASP A 102 10.21 -4.01 -13.78
N ARG A 103 9.00 -3.85 -14.34
CA ARG A 103 7.83 -4.59 -13.90
C ARG A 103 7.20 -5.35 -15.06
N LEU A 104 7.04 -6.64 -14.89
CA LEU A 104 6.35 -7.53 -15.81
C LEU A 104 5.11 -8.09 -15.13
N ASN A 105 3.94 -7.94 -15.76
CA ASN A 105 2.71 -8.63 -15.38
C ASN A 105 2.30 -9.54 -16.53
N LEU A 106 2.02 -10.79 -16.22
CA LEU A 106 1.45 -11.77 -17.13
C LEU A 106 0.12 -12.26 -16.55
N ASN A 107 -0.91 -12.29 -17.35
CA ASN A 107 -2.20 -12.87 -17.00
C ASN A 107 -2.56 -13.93 -18.04
N PHE A 108 -3.01 -15.07 -17.55
CA PHE A 108 -3.73 -16.08 -18.32
C PHE A 108 -5.13 -16.17 -17.75
N HIS A 109 -6.13 -16.16 -18.61
CA HIS A 109 -7.52 -16.32 -18.20
C HIS A 109 -8.30 -17.23 -19.13
N THR A 110 -9.29 -17.87 -18.57
CA THR A 110 -10.26 -18.63 -19.34
C THR A 110 -11.66 -18.47 -18.77
N ASP A 111 -12.61 -18.28 -19.65
CA ASP A 111 -14.02 -18.11 -19.38
C ASP A 111 -14.82 -19.21 -20.13
N LYS A 112 -15.58 -19.99 -19.38
CA LYS A 112 -16.50 -21.00 -19.99
C LYS A 112 -17.92 -20.74 -19.49
N VAL A 113 -18.81 -20.49 -20.41
CA VAL A 113 -20.26 -20.45 -20.16
C VAL A 113 -20.83 -21.84 -20.56
N TRP A 114 -21.67 -22.43 -19.71
CA TRP A 114 -22.16 -23.79 -19.91
C TRP A 114 -23.59 -23.86 -20.42
N ASP A 115 -24.38 -22.79 -20.16
CA ASP A 115 -25.78 -22.77 -20.58
C ASP A 115 -26.27 -21.34 -20.84
N ASP A 116 -27.44 -21.24 -21.50
CA ASP A 116 -28.08 -19.94 -21.76
C ASP A 116 -28.57 -19.22 -20.48
N LYS A 117 -28.58 -19.90 -19.33
CA LYS A 117 -28.92 -19.32 -18.02
C LYS A 117 -27.74 -18.59 -17.38
N GLY A 118 -26.56 -18.66 -17.98
CA GLY A 118 -25.35 -17.93 -17.56
C GLY A 118 -24.54 -18.67 -16.50
N LYS A 119 -24.62 -20.02 -16.41
CA LYS A 119 -23.63 -20.75 -15.62
C LYS A 119 -22.27 -20.53 -16.22
N LYS A 120 -21.35 -20.02 -15.40
CA LYS A 120 -20.03 -19.60 -15.86
C LYS A 120 -18.96 -20.07 -14.90
N MET A 121 -17.81 -20.43 -15.46
CA MET A 121 -16.54 -20.60 -14.76
C MET A 121 -15.56 -19.56 -15.30
N THR A 122 -14.79 -18.93 -14.40
CA THR A 122 -13.61 -18.14 -14.76
C THR A 122 -12.42 -18.71 -14.02
N TRP A 123 -11.31 -18.81 -14.70
CA TRP A 123 -10.03 -19.16 -14.10
C TRP A 123 -8.97 -18.17 -14.56
N ASP A 124 -8.37 -17.51 -13.59
CA ASP A 124 -7.30 -16.53 -13.78
C ASP A 124 -6.02 -17.03 -13.12
N VAL A 125 -4.90 -16.83 -13.81
CA VAL A 125 -3.55 -17.05 -13.28
C VAL A 125 -2.73 -15.82 -13.59
N ASP A 126 -2.19 -15.19 -12.55
CA ASP A 126 -1.38 -13.99 -12.66
C ASP A 126 0.05 -14.25 -12.19
N TYR A 127 1.00 -13.67 -12.90
CA TYR A 127 2.38 -13.56 -12.49
C TYR A 127 2.83 -12.12 -12.56
N LEU A 128 3.39 -11.61 -11.46
CA LEU A 128 4.02 -10.30 -11.39
C LEU A 128 5.48 -10.48 -10.97
N ARG A 129 6.37 -9.81 -11.69
CA ARG A 129 7.75 -9.55 -11.27
C ARG A 129 8.01 -8.05 -11.26
N ASP A 130 8.53 -7.55 -10.15
CA ASP A 130 8.98 -6.16 -9.99
C ASP A 130 10.41 -6.19 -9.47
N ASN A 131 11.34 -5.70 -10.29
CA ASN A 131 12.73 -5.48 -9.89
C ASN A 131 12.94 -3.98 -9.76
N ARG A 132 13.58 -3.56 -8.69
CA ARG A 132 13.89 -2.16 -8.44
C ARG A 132 15.27 -2.03 -7.84
N ASP A 133 16.08 -1.20 -8.46
CA ASP A 133 17.36 -0.74 -7.97
C ASP A 133 17.24 0.69 -7.50
N GLU A 134 17.86 1.00 -6.37
CA GLU A 134 17.91 2.34 -5.82
C GLU A 134 19.32 2.60 -5.29
N ASN A 135 19.94 3.67 -5.76
CA ASN A 135 21.23 4.16 -5.29
C ASN A 135 21.01 5.55 -4.73
N MET A 136 21.40 5.78 -3.49
CA MET A 136 21.24 7.07 -2.82
C MET A 136 22.54 7.47 -2.13
N GLY A 137 23.07 8.63 -2.53
CA GLY A 137 24.11 9.33 -1.80
C GLY A 137 23.49 10.36 -0.84
N PHE A 138 24.00 10.42 0.36
CA PHE A 138 23.56 11.35 1.39
C PHE A 138 24.75 11.97 2.11
N LEU A 139 24.70 13.30 2.31
CA LEU A 139 25.66 14.06 3.09
C LEU A 139 24.90 14.99 4.03
N SER A 140 25.27 15.01 5.30
CA SER A 140 24.79 15.98 6.28
C SER A 140 25.96 16.56 7.06
N LYS A 141 25.88 17.86 7.41
CA LYS A 141 26.86 18.57 8.23
C LYS A 141 26.20 19.65 9.09
N THR A 142 26.82 19.95 10.21
CA THR A 142 26.38 21.03 11.10
C THR A 142 27.30 22.25 10.92
N LEU A 143 26.69 23.43 10.82
CA LEU A 143 27.36 24.69 10.65
C LEU A 143 27.03 25.60 11.85
N LEU A 144 27.96 26.45 12.22
CA LEU A 144 27.70 27.59 13.11
C LEU A 144 26.81 28.64 12.39
N PRO A 145 26.19 29.58 13.12
CA PRO A 145 25.37 30.63 12.50
C PRO A 145 26.10 31.50 11.46
N ASP A 146 27.43 31.59 11.53
CA ASP A 146 28.27 32.28 10.55
C ASP A 146 28.60 31.45 9.30
N GLY A 147 28.11 30.18 9.24
CA GLY A 147 28.35 29.24 8.14
C GLY A 147 29.63 28.43 8.30
N THR A 148 30.39 28.58 9.37
CA THR A 148 31.59 27.78 9.64
C THR A 148 31.17 26.34 9.99
N GLU A 149 31.79 25.35 9.34
CA GLU A 149 31.54 23.94 9.62
C GLU A 149 32.07 23.51 10.98
N ILE A 150 31.25 22.78 11.75
CA ILE A 150 31.65 22.23 13.05
C ILE A 150 32.37 20.89 12.75
N PRO A 151 33.68 20.77 13.08
CA PRO A 151 34.45 19.57 12.80
C PRO A 151 33.85 18.32 13.50
N GLY A 152 33.84 17.17 12.80
CA GLY A 152 33.36 15.91 13.35
C GLY A 152 31.83 15.77 13.36
N THR A 153 31.09 16.70 12.74
CA THR A 153 29.62 16.61 12.61
C THR A 153 29.18 16.07 11.27
N ASN A 154 30.12 15.78 10.37
CA ASN A 154 29.81 15.21 9.07
C ASN A 154 29.24 13.81 9.23
N PHE A 155 28.16 13.57 8.51
CA PHE A 155 27.52 12.28 8.41
C PHE A 155 27.24 12.03 6.94
N ASP A 156 27.88 11.02 6.38
CA ASP A 156 27.70 10.62 5.00
C ASP A 156 27.45 9.13 4.90
N TYR A 157 26.61 8.76 3.94
CA TYR A 157 26.44 7.38 3.53
C TYR A 157 26.01 7.31 2.07
N ASN A 158 26.41 6.22 1.43
CA ASN A 158 25.80 5.77 0.20
C ASN A 158 25.12 4.44 0.47
N TYR A 159 23.93 4.22 -0.07
CA TYR A 159 23.37 2.87 -0.08
C TYR A 159 23.00 2.42 -1.48
N LEU A 160 23.19 1.14 -1.72
CA LEU A 160 22.67 0.44 -2.87
C LEU A 160 21.63 -0.56 -2.41
N GLN A 161 20.38 -0.35 -2.84
CA GLN A 161 19.29 -1.25 -2.55
C GLN A 161 18.85 -1.99 -3.82
N HIS A 162 18.75 -3.31 -3.72
CA HIS A 162 18.17 -4.15 -4.75
C HIS A 162 16.95 -4.87 -4.21
N ARG A 163 15.76 -4.55 -4.76
CA ARG A 163 14.49 -5.17 -4.38
C ARG A 163 13.91 -5.97 -5.54
N LYS A 164 13.56 -7.22 -5.26
CA LYS A 164 12.86 -8.10 -6.18
C LYS A 164 11.58 -8.64 -5.53
N VAL A 165 10.47 -8.48 -6.22
CA VAL A 165 9.17 -9.00 -5.83
C VAL A 165 8.67 -9.94 -6.91
N ASP A 166 8.36 -11.18 -6.53
CA ASP A 166 7.67 -12.15 -7.37
C ASP A 166 6.32 -12.48 -6.74
N VAL A 167 5.23 -12.36 -7.50
CA VAL A 167 3.87 -12.76 -7.07
C VAL A 167 3.30 -13.72 -8.09
N VAL A 168 2.76 -14.84 -7.61
CA VAL A 168 1.94 -15.76 -8.39
C VAL A 168 0.59 -15.86 -7.73
N SER A 169 -0.48 -15.67 -8.48
CA SER A 169 -1.84 -15.90 -7.98
C SER A 169 -2.68 -16.71 -8.95
N SER A 170 -3.62 -17.47 -8.41
CA SER A 170 -4.63 -18.17 -9.20
C SER A 170 -5.98 -18.05 -8.50
N ALA A 171 -7.02 -17.72 -9.27
CA ALA A 171 -8.39 -17.63 -8.82
C ALA A 171 -9.30 -18.45 -9.74
N LEU A 172 -10.16 -19.27 -9.15
CA LEU A 172 -11.15 -20.06 -9.83
C LEU A 172 -12.54 -19.70 -9.28
N ASP A 173 -13.41 -19.22 -10.15
CA ASP A 173 -14.75 -18.73 -9.82
C ASP A 173 -15.83 -19.48 -10.59
N PHE A 174 -16.95 -19.74 -9.91
CA PHE A 174 -18.15 -20.33 -10.48
C PHE A 174 -19.34 -19.42 -10.21
N ILE A 175 -20.08 -19.09 -11.25
CA ILE A 175 -21.37 -18.40 -11.18
C ILE A 175 -22.44 -19.42 -11.54
N LEU A 176 -23.35 -19.67 -10.60
CA LEU A 176 -24.40 -20.69 -10.68
C LEU A 176 -25.77 -20.01 -10.51
N PRO A 177 -26.37 -19.50 -11.59
CA PRO A 177 -27.72 -18.95 -11.55
C PRO A 177 -28.75 -20.07 -11.52
N PHE A 178 -29.72 -19.95 -10.61
CA PHE A 178 -30.90 -20.74 -10.49
C PHE A 178 -32.15 -19.89 -10.74
N GLU A 179 -33.32 -20.45 -10.83
CA GLU A 179 -34.55 -19.69 -11.13
C GLU A 179 -34.85 -18.57 -10.12
N LYS A 180 -34.56 -18.82 -8.85
CA LYS A 180 -34.91 -17.89 -7.74
C LYS A 180 -33.73 -17.32 -6.98
N TYR A 181 -32.53 -17.79 -7.24
CA TYR A 181 -31.31 -17.35 -6.55
C TYR A 181 -30.08 -17.58 -7.43
N LYS A 182 -29.00 -16.93 -7.08
CA LYS A 182 -27.69 -17.11 -7.69
C LYS A 182 -26.66 -17.43 -6.60
N ILE A 183 -25.83 -18.42 -6.83
CA ILE A 183 -24.66 -18.74 -6.03
C ILE A 183 -23.42 -18.35 -6.84
N THR A 184 -22.51 -17.60 -6.22
CA THR A 184 -21.13 -17.43 -6.72
C THR A 184 -20.22 -18.08 -5.69
N ALA A 185 -19.30 -18.95 -6.12
CA ALA A 185 -18.34 -19.58 -5.23
C ALA A 185 -16.97 -19.65 -5.91
N GLY A 186 -15.92 -19.52 -5.12
CA GLY A 186 -14.58 -19.55 -5.69
C GLY A 186 -13.50 -19.85 -4.66
N ALA A 187 -12.30 -20.06 -5.20
CA ALA A 187 -11.07 -20.24 -4.45
C ALA A 187 -9.97 -19.37 -5.02
N LYS A 188 -9.13 -18.82 -4.18
CA LYS A 188 -7.95 -18.05 -4.59
C LYS A 188 -6.74 -18.46 -3.77
N VAL A 189 -5.61 -18.62 -4.46
CA VAL A 189 -4.29 -18.76 -3.83
C VAL A 189 -3.38 -17.63 -4.31
N SER A 190 -2.50 -17.14 -3.42
CA SER A 190 -1.53 -16.12 -3.79
C SER A 190 -0.24 -16.36 -3.03
N PHE A 191 0.88 -16.30 -3.73
CA PHE A 191 2.24 -16.49 -3.19
C PHE A 191 3.06 -15.26 -3.55
N THR A 192 3.53 -14.55 -2.54
CA THR A 192 4.45 -13.42 -2.68
C THR A 192 5.81 -13.80 -2.12
N ASN A 193 6.87 -13.48 -2.86
CA ASN A 193 8.24 -13.61 -2.39
C ASN A 193 8.98 -12.32 -2.70
N THR A 194 9.33 -11.59 -1.64
CA THR A 194 10.09 -10.36 -1.73
C THR A 194 11.50 -10.60 -1.19
N ARG A 195 12.48 -10.09 -1.89
CA ARG A 195 13.89 -10.07 -1.51
C ARG A 195 14.35 -8.63 -1.59
N ASN A 196 14.94 -8.15 -0.53
CA ASN A 196 15.43 -6.80 -0.41
C ASN A 196 16.83 -6.82 0.19
N GLY A 197 17.86 -6.59 -0.63
CA GLY A 197 19.23 -6.42 -0.19
C GLY A 197 19.56 -4.94 -0.12
N ILE A 198 20.28 -4.54 0.92
CA ILE A 198 20.78 -3.19 1.07
C ILE A 198 22.24 -3.26 1.54
N ASN A 199 23.10 -2.53 0.83
CA ASN A 199 24.50 -2.38 1.17
C ASN A 199 24.78 -0.91 1.43
N TYR A 200 25.46 -0.62 2.51
CA TYR A 200 25.83 0.72 2.92
C TYR A 200 27.34 0.92 2.82
N ASP A 201 27.72 2.09 2.29
CA ASP A 201 29.08 2.62 2.34
C ASP A 201 29.05 3.94 3.10
N THR A 202 29.69 3.98 4.27
CA THR A 202 29.66 5.13 5.19
C THR A 202 30.99 5.31 5.89
N SER A 203 31.32 6.54 6.22
CA SER A 203 32.48 6.88 7.06
C SER A 203 32.30 6.49 8.54
N ASP A 204 31.04 6.26 8.98
CA ASP A 204 30.72 5.83 10.34
C ASP A 204 30.16 4.41 10.38
N PRO A 205 31.01 3.39 10.57
CA PRO A 205 30.58 1.99 10.55
C PRO A 205 29.69 1.58 11.72
N THR A 206 29.49 2.43 12.72
CA THR A 206 28.66 2.12 13.90
C THR A 206 27.17 2.35 13.64
N LEU A 207 26.82 3.08 12.57
CA LEU A 207 25.46 3.55 12.34
C LEU A 207 24.68 2.70 11.37
N VAL A 208 25.34 1.93 10.49
CA VAL A 208 24.65 1.24 9.40
C VAL A 208 25.25 -0.15 9.18
N GLN A 209 24.41 -1.13 8.98
CA GLN A 209 24.77 -2.50 8.70
C GLN A 209 24.10 -2.98 7.42
N ASP A 210 24.90 -3.61 6.53
CA ASP A 210 24.36 -4.32 5.38
C ASP A 210 23.36 -5.37 5.82
N ASP A 211 22.25 -5.49 5.10
CA ASP A 211 21.26 -6.53 5.40
C ASP A 211 20.61 -7.09 4.14
N TYR A 212 20.12 -8.30 4.28
CA TYR A 212 19.30 -8.97 3.31
C TYR A 212 17.99 -9.41 3.97
N PHE A 213 16.90 -8.71 3.64
CA PHE A 213 15.56 -9.00 4.15
C PHE A 213 14.75 -9.80 3.14
N ARG A 214 14.22 -10.93 3.57
CA ARG A 214 13.31 -11.77 2.77
C ARG A 214 11.94 -11.80 3.42
N TYR A 215 10.91 -11.49 2.65
CA TYR A 215 9.52 -11.60 3.08
C TYR A 215 8.74 -12.52 2.15
N LYS A 216 8.09 -13.53 2.73
CA LYS A 216 7.21 -14.45 2.04
C LYS A 216 5.80 -14.34 2.59
N GLU A 217 4.81 -14.31 1.70
CA GLU A 217 3.41 -14.35 2.06
C GLU A 217 2.68 -15.40 1.23
N GLN A 218 1.84 -16.20 1.88
CA GLN A 218 0.99 -17.21 1.27
C GLN A 218 -0.44 -16.95 1.75
N ILE A 219 -1.37 -16.78 0.81
CA ILE A 219 -2.79 -16.57 1.10
C ILE A 219 -3.59 -17.65 0.39
N TYR A 220 -4.45 -18.32 1.14
CA TYR A 220 -5.42 -19.30 0.66
C TYR A 220 -6.81 -18.79 1.04
N ALA A 221 -7.69 -18.67 0.07
CA ALA A 221 -9.03 -18.19 0.29
C ALA A 221 -10.08 -19.07 -0.37
N LEU A 222 -11.18 -19.29 0.36
CA LEU A 222 -12.42 -19.87 -0.14
C LEU A 222 -13.56 -18.89 0.12
N TYR A 223 -14.46 -18.74 -0.83
CA TYR A 223 -15.58 -17.82 -0.69
C TYR A 223 -16.82 -18.31 -1.41
N ALA A 224 -17.96 -17.90 -0.88
CA ALA A 224 -19.24 -18.13 -1.50
C ALA A 224 -20.19 -16.93 -1.21
N ASP A 225 -20.99 -16.61 -2.21
CA ASP A 225 -22.03 -15.60 -2.15
C ASP A 225 -23.36 -16.20 -2.57
N TYR A 226 -24.40 -15.91 -1.81
CA TYR A 226 -25.78 -16.23 -2.11
C TYR A 226 -26.54 -14.94 -2.38
N SER A 227 -27.21 -14.84 -3.52
CA SER A 227 -27.99 -13.68 -3.93
C SER A 227 -29.39 -14.12 -4.34
N ARG A 228 -30.43 -13.46 -3.80
CA ARG A 228 -31.83 -13.77 -4.09
C ARG A 228 -32.69 -12.52 -4.08
N GLU A 229 -33.58 -12.44 -5.07
CA GLU A 229 -34.73 -11.57 -5.08
C GLU A 229 -35.94 -12.36 -4.52
N PHE A 230 -36.39 -11.97 -3.31
CA PHE A 230 -37.52 -12.64 -2.66
C PHE A 230 -38.85 -12.14 -3.22
N SER A 231 -38.88 -10.90 -3.64
CA SER A 231 -39.98 -10.23 -4.31
C SER A 231 -39.46 -9.02 -5.10
N GLU A 232 -40.29 -8.37 -5.89
CA GLU A 232 -39.99 -7.09 -6.57
C GLU A 232 -39.54 -5.99 -5.58
N ARG A 233 -39.80 -6.17 -4.30
CA ARG A 233 -39.56 -5.18 -3.22
C ARG A 233 -38.42 -5.55 -2.29
N PHE A 234 -37.94 -6.80 -2.34
CA PHE A 234 -36.90 -7.23 -1.38
C PHE A 234 -35.88 -8.16 -2.06
N SER A 235 -34.61 -7.74 -2.01
CA SER A 235 -33.48 -8.55 -2.42
C SER A 235 -32.41 -8.61 -1.32
N MET A 236 -31.65 -9.70 -1.32
CA MET A 236 -30.59 -9.98 -0.36
C MET A 236 -29.40 -10.63 -1.05
N GLN A 237 -28.20 -10.22 -0.62
CA GLN A 237 -26.95 -10.93 -0.92
C GLN A 237 -26.21 -11.16 0.38
N LEU A 238 -25.78 -12.41 0.58
CA LEU A 238 -24.93 -12.83 1.71
C LEU A 238 -23.67 -13.44 1.16
N GLY A 239 -22.52 -12.97 1.63
CA GLY A 239 -21.22 -13.52 1.26
C GLY A 239 -20.43 -13.92 2.51
N LEU A 240 -19.61 -14.94 2.35
CA LEU A 240 -18.63 -15.36 3.33
C LEU A 240 -17.34 -15.74 2.62
N ARG A 241 -16.24 -15.11 3.05
CA ARG A 241 -14.90 -15.45 2.60
C ARG A 241 -14.08 -15.87 3.82
N MET A 242 -13.40 -16.99 3.72
CA MET A 242 -12.41 -17.48 4.66
C MET A 242 -11.03 -17.31 4.04
N GLU A 243 -10.11 -16.68 4.76
CA GLU A 243 -8.71 -16.58 4.37
C GLU A 243 -7.79 -17.20 5.43
N HIS A 244 -6.85 -18.02 4.98
CA HIS A 244 -5.72 -18.49 5.74
C HIS A 244 -4.45 -17.84 5.20
N THR A 245 -3.70 -17.15 6.04
CA THR A 245 -2.50 -16.41 5.66
C THR A 245 -1.31 -16.89 6.48
N ARG A 246 -0.18 -17.12 5.80
CA ARG A 246 1.13 -17.39 6.40
C ARG A 246 2.11 -16.35 5.90
N THR A 247 2.83 -15.71 6.81
CA THR A 247 3.93 -14.79 6.49
C THR A 247 5.21 -15.27 7.16
N THR A 248 6.35 -14.97 6.53
CA THR A 248 7.67 -15.20 7.09
C THR A 248 8.57 -14.04 6.69
N GLY A 249 9.06 -13.28 7.67
CA GLY A 249 10.09 -12.25 7.52
C GLY A 249 11.41 -12.79 8.06
N ILE A 250 12.51 -12.59 7.32
CA ILE A 250 13.86 -13.00 7.73
C ILE A 250 14.80 -11.84 7.46
N SER A 251 15.48 -11.35 8.50
CA SER A 251 16.58 -10.39 8.41
C SER A 251 17.88 -11.11 8.73
N GLU A 252 18.83 -11.10 7.78
CA GLU A 252 20.12 -11.79 7.97
C GLU A 252 21.02 -11.02 8.94
N ALA A 253 21.02 -9.68 8.90
CA ALA A 253 21.84 -8.86 9.78
C ALA A 253 21.39 -8.91 11.24
N LYS A 254 20.08 -9.01 11.48
CA LYS A 254 19.52 -9.10 12.84
C LYS A 254 19.42 -10.53 13.35
N ASP A 255 19.67 -11.53 12.50
CA ASP A 255 19.45 -12.96 12.78
C ASP A 255 18.04 -13.22 13.33
N THR A 256 17.04 -12.57 12.71
CA THR A 256 15.64 -12.67 13.13
C THR A 256 14.81 -13.41 12.09
N GLU A 257 13.89 -14.25 12.59
CA GLU A 257 12.84 -14.87 11.78
C GLU A 257 11.49 -14.64 12.46
N ASP A 258 10.60 -13.86 11.81
CA ASP A 258 9.25 -13.62 12.31
C ASP A 258 8.22 -14.36 11.44
N LYS A 259 7.28 -15.05 12.11
CA LYS A 259 6.26 -15.88 11.46
C LYS A 259 4.88 -15.57 12.01
N HIS A 260 3.95 -15.32 11.08
CA HIS A 260 2.53 -15.23 11.41
C HIS A 260 1.74 -16.29 10.64
N ASP A 261 0.80 -16.93 11.33
CA ASP A 261 -0.13 -17.89 10.77
C ASP A 261 -1.51 -17.61 11.36
N TYR A 262 -2.47 -17.23 10.51
CA TYR A 262 -3.81 -16.88 10.98
C TYR A 262 -4.89 -17.18 9.95
N THR A 263 -6.08 -17.51 10.46
CA THR A 263 -7.29 -17.71 9.65
C THR A 263 -8.35 -16.70 10.07
N ARG A 264 -9.02 -16.08 9.09
CA ARG A 264 -10.06 -15.07 9.32
C ARG A 264 -11.26 -15.29 8.39
N LEU A 265 -12.44 -14.88 8.90
CA LEU A 265 -13.70 -14.88 8.17
C LEU A 265 -14.09 -13.43 7.84
N PHE A 266 -14.55 -13.22 6.63
CA PHE A 266 -14.98 -11.93 6.09
C PHE A 266 -16.42 -12.05 5.60
N PRO A 267 -17.42 -11.86 6.48
CA PRO A 267 -18.81 -11.82 6.07
C PRO A 267 -19.15 -10.53 5.34
N THR A 268 -20.08 -10.62 4.39
CA THR A 268 -20.71 -9.50 3.70
C THR A 268 -22.22 -9.69 3.67
N VAL A 269 -22.97 -8.60 3.82
CA VAL A 269 -24.43 -8.58 3.78
C VAL A 269 -24.87 -7.37 2.98
N TYR A 270 -25.75 -7.57 2.00
CA TYR A 270 -26.44 -6.50 1.29
C TYR A 270 -27.93 -6.80 1.27
N LEU A 271 -28.72 -5.83 1.73
CA LEU A 271 -30.17 -5.88 1.74
C LEU A 271 -30.71 -4.67 0.98
N LEU A 272 -31.68 -4.90 0.12
CA LEU A 272 -32.43 -3.84 -0.54
C LEU A 272 -33.91 -4.07 -0.30
N TYR A 273 -34.60 -3.06 0.20
CA TYR A 273 -36.03 -3.09 0.45
C TYR A 273 -36.72 -1.83 -0.09
N SER A 274 -37.67 -2.03 -1.01
CA SER A 274 -38.46 -0.97 -1.62
C SER A 274 -39.91 -1.11 -1.18
N PRO A 275 -40.34 -0.51 -0.01
CA PRO A 275 -41.68 -0.71 0.56
C PRO A 275 -42.81 -0.24 -0.35
N THR A 276 -42.56 0.85 -1.08
CA THR A 276 -43.48 1.45 -2.06
C THR A 276 -42.69 2.05 -3.21
N ASP A 277 -43.34 2.38 -4.29
CA ASP A 277 -42.74 3.00 -5.45
C ASP A 277 -42.06 4.33 -5.06
N GLY A 278 -40.82 4.50 -5.55
CA GLY A 278 -40.01 5.66 -5.25
C GLY A 278 -39.33 5.67 -3.88
N HIS A 279 -39.50 4.62 -3.05
CA HIS A 279 -38.81 4.47 -1.78
C HIS A 279 -37.90 3.24 -1.81
N ALA A 280 -36.61 3.40 -1.49
CA ALA A 280 -35.68 2.30 -1.34
C ALA A 280 -34.84 2.47 -0.07
N LEU A 281 -34.73 1.40 0.71
CA LEU A 281 -33.84 1.25 1.85
C LEU A 281 -32.78 0.24 1.49
N ASN A 282 -31.52 0.57 1.72
CA ASN A 282 -30.41 -0.35 1.55
C ASN A 282 -29.60 -0.46 2.84
N PHE A 283 -29.19 -1.67 3.15
CA PHE A 283 -28.24 -1.94 4.24
C PHE A 283 -27.07 -2.73 3.68
N SER A 284 -25.86 -2.33 4.06
CA SER A 284 -24.65 -3.08 3.77
C SER A 284 -23.80 -3.28 5.01
N PHE A 285 -23.19 -4.46 5.11
CA PHE A 285 -22.17 -4.77 6.10
C PHE A 285 -21.01 -5.51 5.41
N SER A 286 -19.78 -5.12 5.74
CA SER A 286 -18.58 -5.82 5.26
C SER A 286 -17.46 -5.79 6.28
N ASN A 287 -16.65 -6.84 6.30
CA ASN A 287 -15.39 -6.88 7.02
C ASN A 287 -14.24 -6.97 5.99
N ARG A 288 -13.18 -6.19 6.20
CA ARG A 288 -12.01 -6.12 5.33
C ARG A 288 -10.72 -6.20 6.13
N ILE A 289 -9.68 -6.71 5.49
CA ILE A 289 -8.31 -6.75 6.01
C ILE A 289 -7.42 -5.77 5.23
N SER A 290 -6.58 -5.03 5.96
CA SER A 290 -5.47 -4.25 5.41
C SER A 290 -4.17 -4.83 5.95
N ARG A 291 -3.28 -5.25 5.05
CA ARG A 291 -1.98 -5.83 5.43
C ARG A 291 -0.90 -4.79 5.36
N PRO A 292 0.08 -4.79 6.28
CA PRO A 292 1.26 -3.95 6.15
C PRO A 292 1.95 -4.20 4.81
N SER A 293 2.40 -3.14 4.17
CA SER A 293 3.23 -3.27 2.98
C SER A 293 4.65 -3.71 3.37
N GLN A 294 5.39 -4.24 2.41
CA GLN A 294 6.78 -4.67 2.64
C GLN A 294 7.67 -3.55 3.22
N ASN A 295 7.49 -2.30 2.80
CA ASN A 295 8.27 -1.19 3.32
C ASN A 295 7.95 -0.88 4.80
N MET A 296 6.74 -1.21 5.25
CA MET A 296 6.33 -1.03 6.65
C MET A 296 6.90 -2.11 7.57
N VAL A 297 7.15 -3.31 7.03
CA VAL A 297 7.75 -4.43 7.81
C VAL A 297 9.28 -4.51 7.64
N ASN A 298 9.87 -3.74 6.73
CA ASN A 298 11.30 -3.73 6.51
C ASN A 298 12.02 -2.97 7.64
N PRO A 299 12.85 -3.64 8.47
CA PRO A 299 13.45 -3.04 9.66
C PRO A 299 14.65 -2.14 9.39
N PHE A 300 14.96 -1.85 8.13
CA PHE A 300 16.11 -1.00 7.80
C PHE A 300 15.85 0.46 8.09
N PRO A 301 16.77 1.16 8.78
CA PRO A 301 16.68 2.58 8.98
C PRO A 301 17.00 3.34 7.68
N PHE A 302 16.09 4.22 7.26
CA PHE A 302 16.30 5.16 6.16
C PHE A 302 16.53 6.55 6.75
N TYR A 303 17.77 7.02 6.68
CA TYR A 303 18.15 8.31 7.24
C TYR A 303 17.76 9.48 6.33
N GLN A 304 17.12 10.48 6.90
CA GLN A 304 16.88 11.79 6.27
C GLN A 304 17.98 12.80 6.67
N ASN A 305 18.60 12.61 7.83
CA ASN A 305 19.79 13.26 8.33
C ASN A 305 20.30 12.47 9.54
N LYS A 306 21.44 12.87 10.13
CA LYS A 306 22.04 12.21 11.30
C LYS A 306 21.07 12.02 12.48
N TYR A 307 20.08 12.91 12.62
CA TYR A 307 19.13 12.94 13.73
C TYR A 307 17.71 12.53 13.33
N THR A 308 17.51 12.06 12.10
CA THR A 308 16.17 11.72 11.64
C THR A 308 16.21 10.50 10.72
N TYR A 309 15.48 9.43 11.09
CA TYR A 309 15.35 8.26 10.26
C TYR A 309 13.92 7.68 10.31
N ALA A 310 13.57 6.92 9.29
CA ALA A 310 12.36 6.11 9.25
C ALA A 310 12.74 4.64 9.25
N CYS A 311 11.98 3.80 9.95
CA CYS A 311 12.22 2.35 10.03
C CYS A 311 10.89 1.60 10.00
N GLY A 312 10.86 0.45 9.35
CA GLY A 312 9.75 -0.49 9.42
C GLY A 312 9.84 -1.34 10.69
N ARG A 313 8.80 -2.18 10.88
CA ARG A 313 8.71 -3.07 12.03
C ARG A 313 8.23 -4.46 11.61
N GLU A 314 9.04 -5.47 11.84
CA GLU A 314 8.84 -6.84 11.34
C GLU A 314 7.56 -7.49 11.89
N ASP A 315 7.16 -7.17 13.14
CA ASP A 315 6.04 -7.76 13.88
C ASP A 315 4.68 -7.06 13.66
N LEU A 316 4.58 -6.18 12.65
CA LEU A 316 3.31 -5.52 12.32
C LEU A 316 2.22 -6.52 11.95
N LYS A 317 1.05 -6.33 12.57
CA LYS A 317 -0.16 -7.13 12.35
C LYS A 317 -1.07 -6.49 11.31
N PRO A 318 -1.88 -7.29 10.58
CA PRO A 318 -2.93 -6.75 9.75
C PRO A 318 -3.99 -6.00 10.56
N SER A 319 -4.53 -4.93 9.97
CA SER A 319 -5.69 -4.20 10.48
C SER A 319 -6.99 -4.75 9.92
N TYR A 320 -8.05 -4.76 10.71
CA TYR A 320 -9.39 -5.23 10.32
C TYR A 320 -10.40 -4.10 10.41
N THR A 321 -11.16 -3.89 9.34
CA THR A 321 -12.17 -2.83 9.26
C THR A 321 -13.54 -3.41 9.04
N TYR A 322 -14.47 -3.11 9.94
CA TYR A 322 -15.89 -3.47 9.89
C TYR A 322 -16.67 -2.24 9.48
N ASN A 323 -17.42 -2.33 8.37
CA ASN A 323 -18.21 -1.24 7.84
C ASN A 323 -19.67 -1.64 7.84
N ALA A 324 -20.54 -0.73 8.32
CA ALA A 324 -21.99 -0.84 8.21
C ALA A 324 -22.53 0.47 7.63
N GLU A 325 -23.45 0.36 6.68
CA GLU A 325 -24.12 1.51 6.07
C GLU A 325 -25.61 1.24 5.91
N LEU A 326 -26.42 2.24 6.24
CA LEU A 326 -27.85 2.26 6.02
C LEU A 326 -28.17 3.46 5.14
N GLY A 327 -28.74 3.20 3.96
CA GLY A 327 -29.13 4.22 3.00
C GLY A 327 -30.64 4.25 2.76
N TYR A 328 -31.15 5.43 2.43
CA TYR A 328 -32.51 5.66 1.99
C TYR A 328 -32.55 6.54 0.76
N THR A 329 -33.30 6.09 -0.24
CA THR A 329 -33.49 6.81 -1.50
C THR A 329 -34.97 7.12 -1.70
N LEU A 330 -35.30 8.38 -2.02
CA LEU A 330 -36.64 8.83 -2.34
C LEU A 330 -36.70 9.31 -3.79
N LYS A 331 -37.57 8.69 -4.59
CA LYS A 331 -37.88 9.05 -6.00
C LYS A 331 -36.63 9.25 -6.89
N ASN A 332 -35.52 8.58 -6.57
CA ASN A 332 -34.22 8.75 -7.21
C ASN A 332 -33.64 10.17 -7.20
N ASN A 333 -34.24 11.08 -6.43
CA ASN A 333 -33.82 12.48 -6.36
C ASN A 333 -33.15 12.82 -5.04
N PHE A 334 -33.59 12.21 -3.94
CA PHE A 334 -33.04 12.41 -2.61
C PHE A 334 -32.42 11.12 -2.11
N ASN A 335 -31.17 11.19 -1.70
CA ASN A 335 -30.45 10.08 -1.08
C ASN A 335 -29.87 10.55 0.24
N VAL A 336 -30.03 9.73 1.28
CA VAL A 336 -29.34 9.90 2.55
C VAL A 336 -28.75 8.55 2.97
N SER A 337 -27.50 8.55 3.44
CA SER A 337 -26.90 7.35 4.04
C SER A 337 -26.15 7.71 5.32
N ALA A 338 -26.26 6.83 6.31
CA ALA A 338 -25.48 6.87 7.53
C ALA A 338 -24.53 5.69 7.52
N TYR A 339 -23.27 5.93 7.82
CA TYR A 339 -22.26 4.88 7.89
C TYR A 339 -21.56 4.88 9.25
N TYR A 340 -21.14 3.70 9.66
CA TYR A 340 -20.27 3.45 10.79
C TYR A 340 -19.15 2.50 10.37
N SER A 341 -17.92 2.88 10.70
CA SER A 341 -16.73 2.08 10.46
C SER A 341 -15.95 1.91 11.75
N TYR A 342 -15.59 0.68 12.08
CA TYR A 342 -14.70 0.34 13.18
C TYR A 342 -13.46 -0.36 12.63
N SER A 343 -12.28 0.13 12.97
CA SER A 343 -11.03 -0.53 12.62
C SER A 343 -10.23 -0.90 13.87
N ASP A 344 -9.74 -2.12 13.90
CA ASP A 344 -8.91 -2.67 14.97
C ASP A 344 -7.49 -2.96 14.47
N ASP A 345 -6.51 -2.93 15.38
CA ASP A 345 -5.07 -3.13 15.09
C ASP A 345 -4.56 -2.19 13.97
N VAL A 346 -5.05 -0.95 13.92
CA VAL A 346 -4.63 0.00 12.89
C VAL A 346 -3.15 0.32 13.09
N PHE A 347 -2.36 0.07 12.05
CA PHE A 347 -0.95 0.46 12.02
C PHE A 347 -0.80 1.87 11.44
N PHE A 348 0.03 2.66 12.09
CA PHE A 348 0.31 4.03 11.69
C PHE A 348 1.77 4.36 11.99
N GLN A 349 2.30 5.39 11.32
CA GLN A 349 3.66 5.85 11.60
C GLN A 349 3.65 6.76 12.82
N VAL A 350 4.37 6.37 13.85
CA VAL A 350 4.57 7.11 15.10
C VAL A 350 5.87 7.89 15.00
N VAL A 351 5.85 9.08 15.54
CA VAL A 351 7.06 9.90 15.69
C VAL A 351 7.54 9.74 17.12
N ASP A 352 8.74 9.21 17.29
CA ASP A 352 9.44 9.14 18.58
C ASP A 352 10.56 10.19 18.60
N LEU A 353 10.59 10.99 19.67
CA LEU A 353 11.53 12.08 19.87
C LEU A 353 12.38 11.78 21.11
N ASP A 354 13.61 11.35 20.88
CA ASP A 354 14.58 11.20 21.97
C ASP A 354 15.14 12.57 22.34
N ALA A 355 14.75 13.07 23.52
CA ALA A 355 15.16 14.39 24.01
C ALA A 355 16.63 14.44 24.46
N GLU A 356 17.28 13.31 24.71
CA GLU A 356 18.70 13.28 25.15
C GLU A 356 19.64 13.37 23.93
N THR A 357 19.29 12.67 22.85
CA THR A 357 20.09 12.61 21.62
C THR A 357 19.59 13.54 20.52
N ASN A 358 18.41 14.15 20.67
CA ASN A 358 17.66 14.90 19.65
C ASN A 358 17.35 14.06 18.39
N VAL A 359 17.34 12.74 18.54
CA VAL A 359 17.00 11.85 17.43
C VAL A 359 15.49 11.77 17.29
N THR A 360 15.03 11.89 16.06
CA THR A 360 13.63 11.68 15.66
C THR A 360 13.53 10.40 14.85
N SER A 361 12.76 9.43 15.31
CA SER A 361 12.48 8.21 14.57
C SER A 361 11.02 8.13 14.16
N PHE A 362 10.80 7.71 12.91
CA PHE A 362 9.48 7.44 12.36
C PHE A 362 9.30 5.92 12.28
N LEU A 363 8.52 5.38 13.22
CA LEU A 363 8.33 3.95 13.40
C LEU A 363 6.90 3.54 13.07
N TRP A 364 6.70 2.36 12.50
CA TRP A 364 5.37 1.80 12.27
C TRP A 364 4.92 0.99 13.49
N GLU A 365 3.70 1.21 13.96
CA GLU A 365 3.14 0.50 15.11
C GLU A 365 1.64 0.22 14.95
N ASN A 366 1.20 -0.93 15.48
CA ASN A 366 -0.23 -1.23 15.68
C ASN A 366 -0.63 -0.73 17.06
N PHE A 367 -1.29 0.41 17.15
CA PHE A 367 -1.67 0.99 18.45
C PHE A 367 -3.07 1.61 18.48
N MET A 368 -3.72 1.74 17.35
CA MET A 368 -4.98 2.46 17.25
C MET A 368 -6.17 1.53 17.02
N LYS A 369 -7.29 1.92 17.65
CA LYS A 369 -8.65 1.54 17.27
C LYS A 369 -9.35 2.78 16.79
N THR A 370 -10.00 2.71 15.64
CA THR A 370 -10.67 3.87 15.08
C THR A 370 -12.16 3.62 14.93
N HIS A 371 -12.96 4.65 15.23
CA HIS A 371 -14.37 4.71 14.99
C HIS A 371 -14.65 5.89 14.09
N ALA A 372 -15.25 5.64 12.95
CA ALA A 372 -15.70 6.69 12.05
C ALA A 372 -17.20 6.54 11.81
N PHE A 373 -17.91 7.63 11.87
CA PHE A 373 -19.32 7.69 11.52
C PHE A 373 -19.60 8.94 10.71
N GLY A 374 -20.54 8.87 9.81
CA GLY A 374 -20.90 10.01 8.99
C GLY A 374 -22.28 9.87 8.39
N LEU A 375 -22.77 11.00 7.91
CA LEU A 375 -24.03 11.15 7.21
C LEU A 375 -23.77 11.82 5.87
N ASN A 376 -24.12 11.13 4.80
CA ASN A 376 -24.09 11.68 3.44
C ASN A 376 -25.51 11.98 2.99
N ASN A 377 -25.72 13.11 2.35
CA ASN A 377 -26.99 13.39 1.72
C ASN A 377 -26.75 14.04 0.35
N SER A 378 -27.62 13.75 -0.60
CA SER A 378 -27.63 14.38 -1.91
C SER A 378 -29.05 14.59 -2.38
N TYR A 379 -29.27 15.70 -3.05
CA TYR A 379 -30.53 16.02 -3.71
C TYR A 379 -30.28 16.51 -5.13
N THR A 380 -30.93 15.87 -6.11
CA THR A 380 -30.84 16.24 -7.52
C THR A 380 -32.11 17.00 -7.91
N PHE A 381 -31.96 18.25 -8.24
CA PHE A 381 -33.01 19.07 -8.83
C PHE A 381 -33.21 18.68 -10.30
N ARG A 382 -34.45 18.44 -10.70
CA ARG A 382 -34.85 18.25 -12.10
C ARG A 382 -35.85 19.35 -12.51
#